data_213921d6d04de1199703e7dc89e38f2a
#
_entry.id   213921d6d04de1199703e7dc89e38f2a
#
_cell.length_a   1.000
_cell.length_b   1.000
_cell.length_c   1.000
_cell.angle_alpha   90.00
_cell.angle_beta   90.00
_cell.angle_gamma   90.00
#
_symmetry.space_group_name_H-M   'P 1'
#
loop_
_entity.id
_entity.type
_entity.pdbx_description
1 polymer ?
#
loop_
_entity_poly.entity_id
_entity_poly.type
_entity_poly.pdbx_seq_one_letter_code
_entity_poly.pdbx_strand_id
1 'polypeptide(L)'
;MRAVRKMSQSLSILILLFACSALSSQNEPHRIHNIVLVHGAWADGSGWRGVYDILAKDGYNVSTVQEPESTFKEDVAATKGMLSLQDGPVILVAHSYGGAVITEAGTDPSVVGLVYIAAHMPDSGENESDDGKRFPSDLRKSTGIKKTADGFTYLDVAQFHEYIAADLPAEQAAFMARSQVFNFGENFRGVITTAAWRSKPSWMFVAGSDRTINPDLERWYAERAKSHKVEVAGASHCVYVSHPKEVAALIEEAATHVK
;
A
#
# COMPACT_ATOMS: atom_id res chain seq x y z
N MET A 1 -45.70 -79.79 28.09
CA MET A 1 -45.81 -79.71 26.62
C MET A 1 -45.71 -78.27 26.18
N ARG A 2 -44.98 -78.03 25.08
CA ARG A 2 -44.76 -76.75 24.36
C ARG A 2 -43.85 -75.74 25.07
N ALA A 3 -42.58 -75.66 24.77
CA ALA A 3 -41.90 -75.05 23.68
C ALA A 3 -41.88 -73.52 23.78
N VAL A 4 -40.80 -72.98 24.37
CA VAL A 4 -40.46 -71.57 24.32
C VAL A 4 -39.31 -71.43 23.34
N ARG A 5 -39.60 -70.74 22.27
CA ARG A 5 -38.64 -70.45 21.18
C ARG A 5 -37.87 -69.18 21.49
N LYS A 6 -36.55 -69.29 21.48
CA LYS A 6 -35.61 -68.22 21.52
C LYS A 6 -35.81 -67.28 20.32
N MET A 7 -35.79 -65.98 20.56
CA MET A 7 -35.40 -65.00 19.54
C MET A 7 -34.28 -64.14 20.08
N SER A 8 -33.08 -64.56 19.75
CA SER A 8 -31.87 -63.76 19.70
C SER A 8 -31.81 -63.22 18.25
N GLN A 9 -31.72 -61.91 18.10
CA GLN A 9 -30.95 -61.36 16.98
C GLN A 9 -30.85 -59.85 17.08
N SER A 10 -29.60 -59.42 17.12
CA SER A 10 -29.03 -58.34 16.30
C SER A 10 -29.21 -56.93 16.81
N LEU A 11 -28.37 -56.59 17.75
CA LEU A 11 -27.96 -55.18 17.96
C LEU A 11 -26.45 -55.12 17.69
N SER A 12 -26.11 -55.07 16.45
CA SER A 12 -24.73 -54.77 15.99
C SER A 12 -24.84 -53.96 14.72
N ILE A 13 -23.94 -52.99 14.56
CA ILE A 13 -23.75 -52.14 13.39
C ILE A 13 -24.56 -50.82 13.44
N LEU A 14 -24.11 -49.88 14.25
CA LEU A 14 -24.12 -48.44 13.87
C LEU A 14 -23.10 -47.62 14.72
N ILE A 15 -21.84 -48.01 14.67
CA ILE A 15 -20.73 -47.19 15.16
C ILE A 15 -19.60 -47.33 14.14
N LEU A 16 -19.70 -46.60 13.06
CA LEU A 16 -18.56 -46.40 12.13
C LEU A 16 -18.92 -45.38 11.06
N LEU A 17 -19.09 -44.12 11.41
CA LEU A 17 -19.10 -43.01 10.42
C LEU A 17 -18.98 -41.64 11.12
N PHE A 18 -18.08 -41.51 12.10
CA PHE A 18 -17.71 -40.20 12.65
C PHE A 18 -16.21 -40.13 12.93
N ALA A 19 -15.40 -40.45 11.94
CA ALA A 19 -13.95 -40.31 12.04
C ALA A 19 -13.33 -40.02 10.68
N CYS A 20 -13.78 -38.93 10.04
CA CYS A 20 -13.08 -38.46 8.83
C CYS A 20 -13.44 -36.99 8.52
N SER A 21 -13.23 -36.10 9.48
CA SER A 21 -13.33 -34.66 9.22
C SER A 21 -12.34 -33.84 10.07
N ALA A 22 -11.19 -34.40 10.39
CA ALA A 22 -10.18 -33.70 11.15
C ALA A 22 -8.78 -33.96 10.57
N LEU A 23 -8.60 -33.78 9.27
CA LEU A 23 -7.28 -33.83 8.63
C LEU A 23 -7.31 -33.02 7.34
N SER A 24 -7.33 -31.71 7.46
CA SER A 24 -6.79 -30.79 6.45
C SER A 24 -6.54 -29.41 7.04
N SER A 25 -5.92 -29.35 8.20
CA SER A 25 -5.10 -28.20 8.56
C SER A 25 -3.73 -28.45 7.93
N GLN A 26 -3.69 -28.52 6.60
CA GLN A 26 -2.43 -28.48 5.88
C GLN A 26 -2.01 -27.03 5.83
N ASN A 27 -0.82 -26.73 6.38
CA ASN A 27 0.02 -25.56 6.20
C ASN A 27 -0.41 -24.66 5.03
N GLU A 28 -1.44 -23.85 5.24
CA GLU A 28 -1.58 -22.62 4.45
C GLU A 28 -0.29 -21.84 4.70
N PRO A 29 0.43 -21.41 3.66
CA PRO A 29 1.61 -20.59 3.86
C PRO A 29 1.21 -19.41 4.76
N HIS A 30 2.03 -19.11 5.74
CA HIS A 30 1.76 -18.02 6.69
C HIS A 30 1.61 -16.72 5.87
N ARG A 31 0.36 -16.31 5.66
CA ARG A 31 0.00 -15.16 4.84
C ARG A 31 -0.45 -14.04 5.77
N ILE A 32 0.12 -12.85 5.59
CA ILE A 32 -0.35 -11.66 6.29
C ILE A 32 -1.66 -11.22 5.63
N HIS A 33 -2.74 -11.20 6.39
CA HIS A 33 -4.07 -10.88 5.86
C HIS A 33 -4.39 -9.40 5.82
N ASN A 34 -3.85 -8.60 6.76
CA ASN A 34 -4.18 -7.18 6.85
C ASN A 34 -3.28 -6.36 5.94
N ILE A 35 -3.89 -5.59 5.05
CA ILE A 35 -3.25 -4.64 4.15
C ILE A 35 -3.79 -3.25 4.45
N VAL A 36 -2.91 -2.30 4.74
CA VAL A 36 -3.28 -0.89 4.94
C VAL A 36 -2.65 -0.06 3.83
N LEU A 37 -3.50 0.64 3.06
CA LEU A 37 -3.14 1.43 1.89
C LEU A 37 -3.16 2.92 2.24
N VAL A 38 -2.07 3.63 1.95
CA VAL A 38 -1.86 5.06 2.22
C VAL A 38 -1.68 5.79 0.91
N HIS A 39 -2.47 6.83 0.66
CA HIS A 39 -2.40 7.61 -0.58
C HIS A 39 -1.24 8.61 -0.57
N GLY A 40 -0.99 9.28 -1.68
CA GLY A 40 -0.03 10.35 -1.81
C GLY A 40 -0.69 11.73 -1.75
N ALA A 41 0.12 12.78 -1.78
CA ALA A 41 -0.34 14.16 -1.85
C ALA A 41 -1.25 14.41 -3.06
N TRP A 42 -2.19 15.34 -2.91
CA TRP A 42 -3.16 15.75 -3.93
C TRP A 42 -4.13 14.65 -4.36
N ALA A 43 -4.25 13.60 -3.57
CA ALA A 43 -5.09 12.44 -3.81
C ALA A 43 -5.93 12.11 -2.57
N ASP A 44 -6.67 11.03 -2.63
CA ASP A 44 -7.38 10.42 -1.50
C ASP A 44 -7.37 8.89 -1.62
N GLY A 45 -7.91 8.20 -0.63
CA GLY A 45 -7.94 6.74 -0.59
C GLY A 45 -8.76 6.10 -1.73
N SER A 46 -9.61 6.85 -2.46
CA SER A 46 -10.42 6.29 -3.54
C SER A 46 -9.59 5.84 -4.75
N GLY A 47 -8.41 6.42 -4.94
CA GLY A 47 -7.49 6.01 -6.00
C GLY A 47 -7.05 4.54 -5.89
N TRP A 48 -7.06 3.97 -4.69
CA TRP A 48 -6.73 2.57 -4.45
C TRP A 48 -7.81 1.57 -4.89
N ARG A 49 -8.97 2.03 -5.39
CA ARG A 49 -10.12 1.18 -5.68
C ARG A 49 -9.77 -0.06 -6.51
N GLY A 50 -8.98 0.09 -7.57
CA GLY A 50 -8.60 -1.04 -8.44
C GLY A 50 -7.77 -2.10 -7.72
N VAL A 51 -6.80 -1.68 -6.90
CA VAL A 51 -5.97 -2.55 -6.08
C VAL A 51 -6.80 -3.20 -4.96
N TYR A 52 -7.63 -2.41 -4.28
CA TYR A 52 -8.55 -2.87 -3.25
C TYR A 52 -9.46 -4.00 -3.75
N ASP A 53 -10.10 -3.83 -4.89
CA ASP A 53 -11.03 -4.83 -5.43
C ASP A 53 -10.34 -6.17 -5.73
N ILE A 54 -9.07 -6.15 -6.18
CA ILE A 54 -8.28 -7.36 -6.41
C ILE A 54 -7.94 -8.03 -5.08
N LEU A 55 -7.31 -7.31 -4.16
CA LEU A 55 -6.86 -7.86 -2.89
C LEU A 55 -8.03 -8.36 -2.03
N ALA A 56 -9.16 -7.64 -2.00
CA ALA A 56 -10.36 -8.06 -1.26
C ALA A 56 -10.97 -9.33 -1.85
N LYS A 57 -11.00 -9.47 -3.20
CA LYS A 57 -11.43 -10.69 -3.87
C LYS A 57 -10.55 -11.88 -3.52
N ASP A 58 -9.24 -11.64 -3.36
CA ASP A 58 -8.26 -12.67 -3.04
C ASP A 58 -8.17 -12.95 -1.52
N GLY A 59 -9.11 -12.36 -0.74
CA GLY A 59 -9.36 -12.69 0.67
C GLY A 59 -8.50 -11.91 1.67
N TYR A 60 -7.91 -10.78 1.28
CA TYR A 60 -7.24 -9.88 2.21
C TYR A 60 -8.22 -8.96 2.93
N ASN A 61 -7.92 -8.59 4.15
CA ASN A 61 -8.58 -7.52 4.89
C ASN A 61 -7.87 -6.21 4.53
N VAL A 62 -8.52 -5.40 3.69
CA VAL A 62 -7.90 -4.20 3.10
C VAL A 62 -8.55 -2.95 3.66
N SER A 63 -7.75 -2.04 4.21
CA SER A 63 -8.18 -0.74 4.68
C SER A 63 -7.44 0.37 3.93
N THR A 64 -8.09 1.52 3.73
CA THR A 64 -7.46 2.71 3.16
C THR A 64 -7.42 3.82 4.19
N VAL A 65 -6.28 4.47 4.34
CA VAL A 65 -6.13 5.67 5.17
C VAL A 65 -6.65 6.88 4.39
N GLN A 66 -7.30 7.80 5.09
CA GLN A 66 -7.58 9.14 4.61
C GLN A 66 -6.66 10.10 5.37
N GLU A 67 -5.63 10.59 4.71
CA GLU A 67 -4.70 11.54 5.28
C GLU A 67 -5.35 12.93 5.27
N PRO A 68 -5.30 13.70 6.38
CA PRO A 68 -5.83 15.07 6.39
C PRO A 68 -5.00 16.05 5.55
N GLU A 69 -3.77 15.71 5.20
CA GLU A 69 -2.82 16.54 4.45
C GLU A 69 -2.57 17.94 5.05
N SER A 70 -2.91 18.12 6.32
CA SER A 70 -2.76 19.37 7.07
C SER A 70 -1.38 19.52 7.72
N THR A 71 -0.84 18.42 8.27
CA THR A 71 0.56 18.33 8.74
C THR A 71 1.08 16.90 8.59
N PHE A 72 2.38 16.74 8.30
CA PHE A 72 3.03 15.42 8.24
C PHE A 72 2.77 14.58 9.50
N LYS A 73 2.76 15.22 10.66
CA LYS A 73 2.49 14.55 11.94
C LYS A 73 1.06 14.00 12.01
N GLU A 74 0.08 14.74 11.50
CA GLU A 74 -1.33 14.30 11.49
C GLU A 74 -1.55 13.19 10.48
N ASP A 75 -0.87 13.19 9.33
CA ASP A 75 -0.91 12.12 8.35
C ASP A 75 -0.32 10.82 8.92
N VAL A 76 0.82 10.91 9.61
CA VAL A 76 1.40 9.78 10.38
C VAL A 76 0.42 9.30 11.47
N ALA A 77 -0.25 10.23 12.18
CA ALA A 77 -1.20 9.87 13.22
C ALA A 77 -2.46 9.18 12.66
N ALA A 78 -2.97 9.64 11.51
CA ALA A 78 -4.09 9.00 10.81
C ALA A 78 -3.72 7.56 10.39
N THR A 79 -2.53 7.37 9.86
CA THR A 79 -2.01 6.04 9.50
C THR A 79 -1.90 5.13 10.73
N LYS A 80 -1.31 5.60 11.84
CA LYS A 80 -1.24 4.85 13.10
C LYS A 80 -2.63 4.55 13.68
N GLY A 81 -3.58 5.47 13.52
CA GLY A 81 -4.98 5.24 13.89
C GLY A 81 -5.59 4.07 13.13
N MET A 82 -5.35 3.97 11.81
CA MET A 82 -5.81 2.83 11.01
C MET A 82 -5.11 1.52 11.41
N LEU A 83 -3.80 1.56 11.70
CA LEU A 83 -3.06 0.38 12.18
C LEU A 83 -3.65 -0.17 13.49
N SER A 84 -4.08 0.71 14.40
CA SER A 84 -4.66 0.30 15.69
C SER A 84 -6.01 -0.44 15.59
N LEU A 85 -6.66 -0.38 14.43
CA LEU A 85 -7.92 -1.09 14.14
C LEU A 85 -7.70 -2.49 13.56
N GLN A 86 -6.45 -2.86 13.26
CA GLN A 86 -6.15 -4.16 12.68
C GLN A 86 -6.02 -5.23 13.78
N ASP A 87 -6.50 -6.43 13.48
CA ASP A 87 -6.55 -7.57 14.43
C ASP A 87 -5.29 -8.46 14.39
N GLY A 88 -4.25 -8.06 13.68
CA GLY A 88 -3.03 -8.84 13.51
C GLY A 88 -1.94 -8.10 12.74
N PRO A 89 -0.91 -8.83 12.28
CA PRO A 89 0.19 -8.24 11.52
C PRO A 89 -0.28 -7.62 10.20
N VAL A 90 0.40 -6.55 9.79
CA VAL A 90 0.01 -5.68 8.67
C VAL A 90 1.14 -5.56 7.65
N ILE A 91 0.79 -5.63 6.37
CA ILE A 91 1.59 -5.04 5.29
C ILE A 91 1.11 -3.61 5.08
N LEU A 92 2.00 -2.66 5.27
CA LEU A 92 1.72 -1.23 5.12
C LEU A 92 2.22 -0.77 3.75
N VAL A 93 1.30 -0.24 2.93
CA VAL A 93 1.53 0.10 1.53
C VAL A 93 1.30 1.58 1.33
N ALA A 94 2.16 2.24 0.56
CA ALA A 94 1.95 3.64 0.25
C ALA A 94 2.31 4.01 -1.19
N HIS A 95 1.65 5.05 -1.66
CA HIS A 95 1.94 5.74 -2.92
C HIS A 95 2.58 7.11 -2.65
N SER A 96 3.56 7.50 -3.45
CA SER A 96 4.10 8.87 -3.51
C SER A 96 4.55 9.43 -2.14
N TYR A 97 4.03 10.60 -1.74
CA TYR A 97 4.23 11.24 -0.42
C TYR A 97 3.91 10.31 0.75
N GLY A 98 2.85 9.49 0.62
CA GLY A 98 2.52 8.47 1.62
C GLY A 98 3.68 7.54 1.96
N GLY A 99 4.66 7.40 1.08
CA GLY A 99 5.90 6.66 1.35
C GLY A 99 6.72 7.25 2.50
N ALA A 100 6.83 8.57 2.60
CA ALA A 100 7.44 9.22 3.76
C ALA A 100 6.60 8.97 5.02
N VAL A 101 5.26 9.01 4.90
CA VAL A 101 4.35 8.73 6.01
C VAL A 101 4.53 7.31 6.54
N ILE A 102 4.56 6.28 5.67
CA ILE A 102 4.76 4.89 6.11
C ILE A 102 6.18 4.62 6.59
N THR A 103 7.16 5.38 6.12
CA THR A 103 8.53 5.28 6.64
C THR A 103 8.57 5.62 8.13
N GLU A 104 7.79 6.61 8.58
CA GLU A 104 7.68 7.01 9.98
C GLU A 104 6.66 6.13 10.75
N ALA A 105 5.45 5.94 10.21
CA ALA A 105 4.38 5.19 10.85
C ALA A 105 4.69 3.69 10.96
N GLY A 106 5.44 3.15 10.00
CA GLY A 106 5.80 1.74 9.91
C GLY A 106 6.69 1.22 11.03
N THR A 107 7.16 2.07 11.94
CA THR A 107 7.80 1.67 13.20
C THR A 107 6.83 0.96 14.15
N ASP A 108 5.53 1.04 13.91
CA ASP A 108 4.50 0.35 14.68
C ASP A 108 4.79 -1.17 14.73
N PRO A 109 4.67 -1.83 15.90
CA PRO A 109 4.96 -3.26 16.05
C PRO A 109 4.07 -4.16 15.19
N SER A 110 2.84 -3.75 14.88
CA SER A 110 1.92 -4.51 14.02
C SER A 110 2.38 -4.59 12.56
N VAL A 111 3.17 -3.61 12.09
CA VAL A 111 3.68 -3.60 10.72
C VAL A 111 4.82 -4.59 10.57
N VAL A 112 4.71 -5.53 9.65
CA VAL A 112 5.72 -6.58 9.39
C VAL A 112 6.38 -6.46 8.02
N GLY A 113 5.84 -5.65 7.11
CA GLY A 113 6.42 -5.37 5.80
C GLY A 113 5.94 -4.03 5.25
N LEU A 114 6.75 -3.41 4.39
CA LEU A 114 6.50 -2.09 3.81
C LEU A 114 6.54 -2.18 2.28
N VAL A 115 5.52 -1.64 1.62
CA VAL A 115 5.46 -1.61 0.14
C VAL A 115 5.33 -0.17 -0.34
N TYR A 116 6.27 0.25 -1.17
CA TYR A 116 6.38 1.60 -1.72
C TYR A 116 6.02 1.57 -3.20
N ILE A 117 4.99 2.28 -3.60
CA ILE A 117 4.48 2.31 -4.98
C ILE A 117 4.74 3.69 -5.56
N ALA A 118 5.71 3.83 -6.48
CA ALA A 118 6.14 5.12 -7.02
C ALA A 118 6.27 6.16 -5.89
N ALA A 119 7.07 5.86 -4.86
CA ALA A 119 6.96 6.53 -3.58
C ALA A 119 8.32 6.99 -3.00
N HIS A 120 8.26 8.02 -2.18
CA HIS A 120 9.39 8.47 -1.38
C HIS A 120 9.71 7.50 -0.25
N MET A 121 11.01 7.30 0.03
CA MET A 121 11.50 6.39 1.07
C MET A 121 12.71 7.02 1.79
N PRO A 122 12.51 8.18 2.45
CA PRO A 122 13.59 8.88 3.13
C PRO A 122 14.11 8.10 4.33
N ASP A 123 15.33 8.41 4.74
CA ASP A 123 15.99 7.83 5.91
C ASP A 123 15.80 8.69 7.15
N SER A 124 16.20 8.17 8.31
CA SER A 124 16.24 8.94 9.57
C SER A 124 17.06 10.22 9.39
N GLY A 125 16.48 11.36 9.71
CA GLY A 125 17.06 12.70 9.51
C GLY A 125 16.84 13.27 8.11
N GLU A 126 16.27 12.53 7.17
CA GLU A 126 15.94 12.98 5.81
C GLU A 126 14.48 13.41 5.68
N ASN A 127 14.16 14.07 4.57
CA ASN A 127 12.80 14.39 4.11
C ASN A 127 12.72 14.27 2.58
N GLU A 128 11.52 14.09 2.05
CA GLU A 128 11.35 13.90 0.61
C GLU A 128 11.74 15.11 -0.24
N SER A 129 11.55 16.34 0.29
CA SER A 129 11.90 17.56 -0.43
C SER A 129 13.38 17.66 -0.73
N ASP A 130 14.24 17.26 0.22
CA ASP A 130 15.70 17.30 0.05
C ASP A 130 16.18 16.13 -0.81
N ASP A 131 15.60 14.94 -0.68
CA ASP A 131 15.91 13.81 -1.55
C ASP A 131 15.52 14.10 -3.01
N GLY A 132 14.36 14.71 -3.23
CA GLY A 132 13.93 15.14 -4.56
C GLY A 132 14.84 16.19 -5.22
N LYS A 133 15.68 16.91 -4.45
CA LYS A 133 16.69 17.81 -5.04
C LYS A 133 17.89 17.05 -5.60
N ARG A 134 18.17 15.85 -5.09
CA ARG A 134 19.27 14.99 -5.59
C ARG A 134 18.94 14.43 -6.98
N PHE A 135 17.65 14.13 -7.22
CA PHE A 135 17.13 13.59 -8.47
C PHE A 135 15.93 14.42 -8.93
N PRO A 136 16.13 15.62 -9.50
CA PRO A 136 15.02 16.50 -9.84
C PRO A 136 14.10 15.87 -10.90
N SER A 137 12.79 15.79 -10.58
CA SER A 137 11.77 15.35 -11.50
C SER A 137 11.35 16.43 -12.51
N ASP A 138 10.59 16.05 -13.51
CA ASP A 138 10.04 17.01 -14.50
C ASP A 138 9.03 17.95 -13.84
N LEU A 139 8.14 17.42 -13.00
CA LEU A 139 7.19 18.24 -12.23
C LEU A 139 7.90 19.28 -11.39
N ARG A 140 9.00 18.92 -10.72
CA ARG A 140 9.77 19.85 -9.90
C ARG A 140 10.39 20.99 -10.71
N LYS A 141 10.72 20.75 -11.97
CA LYS A 141 11.26 21.74 -12.92
C LYS A 141 10.17 22.59 -13.57
N SER A 142 8.91 22.20 -13.45
CA SER A 142 7.76 22.84 -14.06
C SER A 142 7.17 23.95 -13.17
N THR A 143 6.10 24.57 -13.66
CA THR A 143 5.24 25.50 -12.91
C THR A 143 3.94 24.85 -12.46
N GLY A 144 3.86 23.51 -12.49
CA GLY A 144 2.64 22.75 -12.25
C GLY A 144 2.16 22.80 -10.81
N ILE A 145 3.08 22.84 -9.83
CA ILE A 145 2.71 22.96 -8.42
C ILE A 145 2.29 24.40 -8.12
N LYS A 146 1.04 24.57 -7.71
CA LYS A 146 0.46 25.85 -7.30
C LYS A 146 0.37 25.91 -5.79
N LYS A 147 0.28 27.13 -5.25
CA LYS A 147 0.17 27.38 -3.80
C LYS A 147 -0.96 28.33 -3.51
N THR A 148 -1.76 28.02 -2.49
CA THR A 148 -2.79 28.89 -1.93
C THR A 148 -2.16 29.94 -1.01
N ALA A 149 -2.90 30.99 -0.66
CA ALA A 149 -2.41 32.06 0.22
C ALA A 149 -2.06 31.54 1.64
N ASP A 150 -2.76 30.53 2.11
CA ASP A 150 -2.58 29.87 3.42
C ASP A 150 -1.57 28.72 3.41
N GLY A 151 -0.91 28.49 2.26
CA GLY A 151 0.26 27.58 2.20
C GLY A 151 -0.02 26.18 1.69
N PHE A 152 -1.26 25.84 1.38
CA PHE A 152 -1.57 24.57 0.74
C PHE A 152 -1.10 24.54 -0.72
N THR A 153 -0.77 23.37 -1.20
CA THR A 153 -0.35 23.12 -2.58
C THR A 153 -1.37 22.24 -3.30
N TYR A 154 -1.43 22.42 -4.59
CA TYR A 154 -2.18 21.58 -5.53
C TYR A 154 -1.49 21.58 -6.88
N LEU A 155 -1.83 20.65 -7.73
CA LEU A 155 -1.30 20.60 -9.09
C LEU A 155 -2.26 21.30 -10.06
N ASP A 156 -1.70 22.12 -10.94
CA ASP A 156 -2.44 22.78 -12.02
C ASP A 156 -3.23 21.74 -12.82
N VAL A 157 -4.55 21.95 -12.93
CA VAL A 157 -5.46 21.04 -13.63
C VAL A 157 -5.03 20.79 -15.07
N ALA A 158 -4.46 21.80 -15.74
CA ALA A 158 -3.99 21.67 -17.13
C ALA A 158 -2.74 20.81 -17.26
N GLN A 159 -1.98 20.64 -16.18
CA GLN A 159 -0.72 19.88 -16.15
C GLN A 159 -0.85 18.53 -15.44
N PHE A 160 -1.97 18.26 -14.79
CA PHE A 160 -2.17 17.06 -13.98
C PHE A 160 -2.00 15.78 -14.80
N HIS A 161 -2.65 15.70 -15.97
CA HIS A 161 -2.55 14.53 -16.86
C HIS A 161 -1.10 14.25 -17.24
N GLU A 162 -0.35 15.28 -17.62
CA GLU A 162 1.03 15.16 -18.06
C GLU A 162 1.98 14.64 -16.98
N TYR A 163 1.84 15.12 -15.74
CA TYR A 163 2.82 14.82 -14.69
C TYR A 163 2.39 13.66 -13.77
N ILE A 164 1.10 13.52 -13.53
CA ILE A 164 0.58 12.55 -12.54
C ILE A 164 0.04 11.29 -13.22
N ALA A 165 -0.72 11.45 -14.30
CA ALA A 165 -1.60 10.42 -14.82
C ALA A 165 -1.44 10.21 -16.34
N ALA A 166 -0.20 10.30 -16.84
CA ALA A 166 0.09 10.33 -18.28
C ALA A 166 -0.34 9.07 -19.05
N ASP A 167 -0.43 7.93 -18.37
CA ASP A 167 -0.86 6.65 -18.93
C ASP A 167 -2.34 6.32 -18.67
N LEU A 168 -3.09 7.24 -18.05
CA LEU A 168 -4.54 7.09 -17.84
C LEU A 168 -5.34 7.75 -18.98
N PRO A 169 -6.60 7.32 -19.21
CA PRO A 169 -7.51 8.03 -20.09
C PRO A 169 -7.68 9.50 -19.67
N ALA A 170 -7.69 10.42 -20.65
CA ALA A 170 -7.76 11.85 -20.38
C ALA A 170 -8.97 12.28 -19.54
N GLU A 171 -10.12 11.62 -19.73
CA GLU A 171 -11.34 11.87 -18.95
C GLU A 171 -11.15 11.51 -17.46
N GLN A 172 -10.51 10.36 -17.19
CA GLN A 172 -10.21 9.95 -15.82
C GLN A 172 -9.20 10.89 -15.16
N ALA A 173 -8.14 11.25 -15.86
CA ALA A 173 -7.15 12.23 -15.39
C ALA A 173 -7.79 13.60 -15.12
N ALA A 174 -8.72 14.04 -15.97
CA ALA A 174 -9.44 15.30 -15.79
C ALA A 174 -10.34 15.31 -14.54
N PHE A 175 -10.97 14.17 -14.22
CA PHE A 175 -11.72 14.02 -12.96
C PHE A 175 -10.77 14.08 -11.76
N MET A 176 -9.69 13.29 -11.76
CA MET A 176 -8.70 13.25 -10.69
C MET A 176 -8.09 14.64 -10.44
N ALA A 177 -7.80 15.40 -11.50
CA ALA A 177 -7.27 16.74 -11.41
C ALA A 177 -8.20 17.73 -10.67
N ARG A 178 -9.50 17.46 -10.62
CA ARG A 178 -10.51 18.32 -9.97
C ARG A 178 -10.98 17.79 -8.62
N SER A 179 -10.58 16.59 -8.24
CA SER A 179 -10.87 15.96 -6.95
C SER A 179 -9.66 15.93 -6.01
N GLN A 180 -8.63 16.73 -6.29
CA GLN A 180 -7.44 16.79 -5.45
C GLN A 180 -7.78 17.22 -4.01
N VAL A 181 -7.20 16.53 -3.03
CA VAL A 181 -7.05 17.02 -1.66
C VAL A 181 -5.83 17.95 -1.64
N PHE A 182 -5.96 19.13 -1.06
CA PHE A 182 -4.84 20.08 -1.02
C PHE A 182 -3.88 19.70 0.10
N ASN A 183 -2.61 19.56 -0.22
CA ASN A 183 -1.57 19.21 0.73
C ASN A 183 -0.87 20.48 1.25
N PHE A 184 -0.70 20.60 2.57
CA PHE A 184 0.08 21.68 3.15
C PHE A 184 1.55 21.56 2.73
N GLY A 185 2.09 22.58 2.08
CA GLY A 185 3.39 22.50 1.40
C GLY A 185 4.58 22.15 2.30
N GLU A 186 4.51 22.39 3.61
CA GLU A 186 5.56 22.02 4.55
C GLU A 186 5.57 20.52 4.88
N ASN A 187 4.50 19.76 4.54
CA ASN A 187 4.45 18.30 4.74
C ASN A 187 5.60 17.60 4.02
N PHE A 188 5.96 18.09 2.82
CA PHE A 188 7.09 17.56 2.04
C PHE A 188 8.47 17.74 2.72
N ARG A 189 8.52 18.49 3.82
CA ARG A 189 9.71 18.71 4.65
C ARG A 189 9.66 17.97 5.99
N GLY A 190 8.62 17.14 6.18
CA GLY A 190 8.52 16.28 7.35
C GLY A 190 9.76 15.41 7.49
N VAL A 191 10.52 15.61 8.57
CA VAL A 191 11.76 14.87 8.82
C VAL A 191 11.43 13.52 9.45
N ILE A 192 11.96 12.45 8.88
CA ILE A 192 11.84 11.10 9.44
C ILE A 192 12.67 10.99 10.73
N THR A 193 12.02 10.57 11.80
CA THR A 193 12.71 10.33 13.07
C THR A 193 13.33 8.94 13.14
N THR A 194 12.61 7.94 12.67
CA THR A 194 13.07 6.55 12.61
C THR A 194 12.56 5.88 11.35
N ALA A 195 13.46 5.55 10.44
CA ALA A 195 13.10 4.90 9.18
C ALA A 195 12.79 3.41 9.39
N ALA A 196 11.51 3.05 9.27
CA ALA A 196 11.01 1.69 9.50
C ALA A 196 11.66 0.65 8.58
N TRP A 197 11.98 1.01 7.33
CA TRP A 197 12.62 0.12 6.36
C TRP A 197 14.04 -0.34 6.75
N ARG A 198 14.66 0.30 7.73
CA ARG A 198 15.95 -0.17 8.26
C ARG A 198 15.86 -1.45 9.08
N SER A 199 14.69 -1.74 9.61
CA SER A 199 14.44 -2.90 10.47
C SER A 199 13.38 -3.86 9.93
N LYS A 200 12.68 -3.49 8.86
CA LYS A 200 11.60 -4.29 8.27
C LYS A 200 11.86 -4.53 6.79
N PRO A 201 11.47 -5.69 6.26
CA PRO A 201 11.55 -5.96 4.82
C PRO A 201 10.72 -4.97 4.04
N SER A 202 11.18 -4.62 2.84
CA SER A 202 10.52 -3.65 1.99
C SER A 202 10.51 -4.05 0.52
N TRP A 203 9.48 -3.60 -0.18
CA TRP A 203 9.25 -3.75 -1.60
C TRP A 203 9.08 -2.39 -2.24
N MET A 204 9.61 -2.21 -3.46
CA MET A 204 9.51 -0.97 -4.22
C MET A 204 8.98 -1.24 -5.62
N PHE A 205 7.90 -0.58 -5.99
CA PHE A 205 7.41 -0.52 -7.35
C PHE A 205 7.88 0.77 -7.99
N VAL A 206 8.73 0.67 -9.01
CA VAL A 206 9.25 1.81 -9.77
C VAL A 206 8.36 2.06 -10.98
N ALA A 207 7.82 3.28 -11.08
CA ALA A 207 7.11 3.73 -12.26
C ALA A 207 8.10 4.32 -13.27
N GLY A 208 8.45 3.56 -14.32
CA GLY A 208 9.58 3.86 -15.19
C GLY A 208 9.43 5.14 -16.06
N SER A 209 8.22 5.69 -16.17
CA SER A 209 7.93 6.95 -16.85
C SER A 209 7.34 8.01 -15.91
N ASP A 210 7.59 7.88 -14.61
CA ASP A 210 7.17 8.85 -13.59
C ASP A 210 7.82 10.22 -13.84
N ARG A 211 6.99 11.25 -13.88
CA ARG A 211 7.41 12.66 -14.06
C ARG A 211 7.23 13.50 -12.80
N THR A 212 6.62 12.90 -11.76
CA THR A 212 6.41 13.51 -10.43
C THR A 212 7.53 13.20 -9.47
N ILE A 213 7.92 11.92 -9.38
CA ILE A 213 9.15 11.47 -8.74
C ILE A 213 10.08 11.00 -9.88
N ASN A 214 11.35 11.37 -9.81
CA ASN A 214 12.31 10.86 -10.80
C ASN A 214 12.50 9.35 -10.57
N PRO A 215 12.30 8.47 -11.58
CA PRO A 215 12.51 7.04 -11.43
C PRO A 215 13.89 6.63 -10.90
N ASP A 216 14.92 7.45 -11.17
CA ASP A 216 16.26 7.20 -10.59
C ASP A 216 16.30 7.41 -9.08
N LEU A 217 15.46 8.29 -8.52
CA LEU A 217 15.30 8.40 -7.07
C LEU A 217 14.64 7.15 -6.46
N GLU A 218 13.59 6.62 -7.11
CA GLU A 218 12.91 5.39 -6.66
C GLU A 218 13.88 4.20 -6.72
N ARG A 219 14.66 4.08 -7.80
CA ARG A 219 15.71 3.04 -7.94
C ARG A 219 16.77 3.17 -6.85
N TRP A 220 17.22 4.40 -6.58
CA TRP A 220 18.20 4.67 -5.53
C TRP A 220 17.68 4.31 -4.14
N TYR A 221 16.41 4.62 -3.84
CA TYR A 221 15.76 4.19 -2.59
C TYR A 221 15.74 2.67 -2.46
N ALA A 222 15.30 1.97 -3.52
CA ALA A 222 15.23 0.51 -3.53
C ALA A 222 16.60 -0.15 -3.31
N GLU A 223 17.65 0.38 -3.96
CA GLU A 223 19.02 -0.12 -3.79
C GLU A 223 19.55 0.13 -2.37
N ARG A 224 19.34 1.33 -1.83
CA ARG A 224 19.77 1.70 -0.49
C ARG A 224 19.15 0.82 0.58
N ALA A 225 17.85 0.56 0.47
CA ALA A 225 17.08 -0.25 1.42
C ALA A 225 17.20 -1.75 1.15
N LYS A 226 17.79 -2.16 0.02
CA LYS A 226 17.79 -3.54 -0.48
C LYS A 226 16.38 -4.10 -0.63
N SER A 227 15.45 -3.25 -1.06
CA SER A 227 14.07 -3.62 -1.30
C SER A 227 13.96 -4.61 -2.46
N HIS A 228 13.00 -5.53 -2.37
CA HIS A 228 12.57 -6.23 -3.58
C HIS A 228 11.97 -5.23 -4.56
N LYS A 229 12.51 -5.15 -5.78
CA LYS A 229 12.15 -4.12 -6.75
C LYS A 229 11.45 -4.71 -7.96
N VAL A 230 10.29 -4.15 -8.31
CA VAL A 230 9.60 -4.32 -9.58
C VAL A 230 9.57 -2.98 -10.32
N GLU A 231 9.73 -2.99 -11.63
CA GLU A 231 9.68 -1.79 -12.46
C GLU A 231 8.82 -2.01 -13.69
N VAL A 232 7.93 -1.05 -13.99
CA VAL A 232 7.13 -1.03 -15.23
C VAL A 232 7.52 0.18 -16.07
N ALA A 233 8.17 -0.08 -17.19
CA ALA A 233 8.87 0.94 -18.00
C ALA A 233 7.97 2.06 -18.54
N GLY A 234 6.69 1.81 -18.84
CA GLY A 234 5.77 2.83 -19.40
C GLY A 234 4.83 3.46 -18.37
N ALA A 235 4.87 3.02 -17.10
CA ALA A 235 3.97 3.48 -16.08
C ALA A 235 4.23 4.92 -15.65
N SER A 236 3.17 5.72 -15.52
CA SER A 236 3.22 7.07 -14.96
C SER A 236 3.12 7.03 -13.43
N HIS A 237 3.13 8.21 -12.79
CA HIS A 237 3.07 8.34 -11.33
C HIS A 237 1.86 7.63 -10.69
N CYS A 238 0.68 7.69 -11.33
CA CYS A 238 -0.53 7.01 -10.85
C CYS A 238 -0.57 5.51 -11.18
N VAL A 239 0.57 4.82 -11.11
CA VAL A 239 0.71 3.41 -11.47
C VAL A 239 -0.26 2.47 -10.74
N TYR A 240 -0.66 2.78 -9.51
CA TYR A 240 -1.65 2.00 -8.75
C TYR A 240 -3.08 2.09 -9.32
N VAL A 241 -3.33 3.11 -10.15
CA VAL A 241 -4.59 3.28 -10.89
C VAL A 241 -4.51 2.62 -12.27
N SER A 242 -3.39 2.79 -12.98
CA SER A 242 -3.21 2.28 -14.35
C SER A 242 -2.80 0.81 -14.41
N HIS A 243 -2.06 0.32 -13.42
CA HIS A 243 -1.51 -1.04 -13.33
C HIS A 243 -1.89 -1.75 -12.01
N PRO A 244 -3.20 -1.78 -11.65
CA PRO A 244 -3.62 -2.29 -10.34
C PRO A 244 -3.30 -3.77 -10.12
N LYS A 245 -3.19 -4.56 -11.18
CA LYS A 245 -2.87 -6.00 -11.09
C LYS A 245 -1.41 -6.22 -10.71
N GLU A 246 -0.50 -5.49 -11.32
CA GLU A 246 0.93 -5.57 -11.05
C GLU A 246 1.25 -5.03 -9.65
N VAL A 247 0.55 -3.99 -9.23
CA VAL A 247 0.67 -3.44 -7.86
C VAL A 247 0.12 -4.43 -6.83
N ALA A 248 -1.06 -5.01 -7.07
CA ALA A 248 -1.62 -6.03 -6.18
C ALA A 248 -0.69 -7.24 -6.06
N ALA A 249 -0.12 -7.72 -7.17
CA ALA A 249 0.81 -8.85 -7.16
C ALA A 249 2.06 -8.58 -6.28
N LEU A 250 2.62 -7.36 -6.32
CA LEU A 250 3.73 -6.99 -5.44
C LEU A 250 3.33 -6.96 -3.95
N ILE A 251 2.11 -6.49 -3.65
CA ILE A 251 1.58 -6.48 -2.28
C ILE A 251 1.35 -7.91 -1.78
N GLU A 252 0.81 -8.80 -2.61
CA GLU A 252 0.61 -10.22 -2.30
C GLU A 252 1.93 -10.95 -2.09
N GLU A 253 2.93 -10.62 -2.90
CA GLU A 253 4.29 -11.13 -2.70
C GLU A 253 4.80 -10.72 -1.32
N ALA A 254 4.69 -9.43 -0.94
CA ALA A 254 5.07 -8.97 0.40
C ALA A 254 4.32 -9.73 1.50
N ALA A 255 3.01 -9.92 1.35
CA ALA A 255 2.16 -10.60 2.33
C ALA A 255 2.51 -12.09 2.52
N THR A 256 3.16 -12.74 1.56
CA THR A 256 3.54 -14.15 1.61
C THR A 256 5.00 -14.40 1.96
N HIS A 257 5.87 -13.40 1.80
CA HIS A 257 7.32 -13.54 2.05
C HIS A 257 7.77 -13.06 3.44
N VAL A 258 6.94 -12.33 4.16
CA VAL A 258 7.22 -11.95 5.55
C VAL A 258 7.00 -13.16 6.47
N LYS A 259 8.03 -13.49 7.28
CA LYS A 259 8.00 -14.63 8.23
C LYS A 259 7.60 -14.17 9.62
#